data_34c27be72f87c9feebb58978e8b097be
#
_entry.id   34c27be72f87c9feebb58978e8b097be
#
_cell.length_a   1.000
_cell.length_b   1.000
_cell.length_c   1.000
_cell.angle_alpha   90.00
_cell.angle_beta   90.00
_cell.angle_gamma   90.00
#
_symmetry.space_group_name_H-M   'P 1'
#
loop_
_entity.id
_entity.type
_entity.pdbx_description
1 polymer ?
#
loop_
_entity_poly.entity_id
_entity_poly.type
_entity_poly.pdbx_seq_one_letter_code
_entity_poly.pdbx_strand_id
1 'polypeptide(L)'
;GGGWAVERMRHEPDQGQDQLGDLVIGRLEGSGSKRVLMIGHTDTVFDTGTVAERPFATDGDRAFGPGVTDMKGGLLTGFFAVEVLQAAGFEDSGRLTHFCNPDEEIGSPWSRETILAEAGRADAALVLEGARENGDIVSSRKGVLDVRLEIEGRAAHAGVEPERGRSAILEAAHKTVALQALNGRWPGVTVNVGVVHGGTRPNVVAERCVLEVDVRSPQEATFAEAGRAVEAITNEHTVPDVTVRSIGNGWHRPMEKGEGGAKLAALATQVAAELGFDLKDAATGGASDANTTSGAGVPSLDGLGPIGGDDHGPREWRDLSSVVPRISLLAGLLSRLEGI
;
A
#
# COMPACT_ATOMS: atom_id res chain seq x y z
N GLY A 1 9.25 -6.57 27.95
CA GLY A 1 10.35 -5.83 28.46
C GLY A 1 10.59 -4.53 27.70
N GLY A 2 11.71 -3.90 27.86
CA GLY A 2 12.20 -2.80 27.01
C GLY A 2 11.50 -1.44 27.11
N GLY A 3 10.61 -1.22 28.10
CA GLY A 3 9.96 0.09 28.33
C GLY A 3 8.79 0.43 27.38
N TRP A 4 8.41 -0.48 26.47
CA TRP A 4 7.31 -0.25 25.55
C TRP A 4 5.94 -0.25 26.25
N ALA A 5 5.14 0.79 26.01
CA ALA A 5 3.70 0.77 26.25
C ALA A 5 3.02 0.14 25.04
N VAL A 6 2.36 -1.00 25.23
CA VAL A 6 1.76 -1.77 24.14
C VAL A 6 0.24 -1.67 24.22
N GLU A 7 -0.38 -1.23 23.13
CA GLU A 7 -1.81 -1.21 22.90
C GLU A 7 -2.17 -2.30 21.86
N ARG A 8 -3.22 -3.04 22.11
CA ARG A 8 -3.77 -4.03 21.19
C ARG A 8 -5.25 -3.74 20.96
N MET A 9 -5.60 -3.51 19.72
CA MET A 9 -6.97 -3.27 19.29
C MET A 9 -7.47 -4.50 18.52
N ARG A 10 -8.60 -5.04 18.93
CA ARG A 10 -9.24 -6.14 18.21
C ARG A 10 -10.18 -5.59 17.15
N HIS A 11 -10.14 -6.22 15.99
CA HIS A 11 -11.15 -5.98 14.98
C HIS A 11 -12.44 -6.69 15.37
N GLU A 12 -13.54 -5.94 15.43
CA GLU A 12 -14.88 -6.46 15.65
C GLU A 12 -15.66 -6.27 14.34
N PRO A 13 -15.75 -7.32 13.50
CA PRO A 13 -16.37 -7.19 12.18
C PRO A 13 -17.88 -7.02 12.31
N ASP A 14 -18.46 -6.21 11.43
CA ASP A 14 -19.90 -6.17 11.22
C ASP A 14 -20.40 -7.47 10.58
N GLN A 15 -21.71 -7.68 10.63
CA GLN A 15 -22.33 -8.90 10.09
C GLN A 15 -22.02 -9.04 8.59
N GLY A 16 -21.30 -10.10 8.24
CA GLY A 16 -20.93 -10.42 6.85
C GLY A 16 -19.55 -9.90 6.42
N GLN A 17 -18.80 -9.28 7.33
CA GLN A 17 -17.40 -8.94 7.11
C GLN A 17 -16.47 -10.05 7.62
N ASP A 18 -15.30 -10.15 7.02
CA ASP A 18 -14.26 -11.07 7.47
C ASP A 18 -13.58 -10.55 8.76
N GLN A 19 -13.15 -11.49 9.60
CA GLN A 19 -12.36 -11.19 10.79
C GLN A 19 -10.93 -10.85 10.38
N LEU A 20 -10.48 -9.62 10.66
CA LEU A 20 -9.09 -9.21 10.49
C LEU A 20 -8.23 -9.59 11.71
N GLY A 21 -6.92 -9.49 11.55
CA GLY A 21 -5.97 -9.60 12.64
C GLY A 21 -6.11 -8.44 13.64
N ASP A 22 -5.42 -8.54 14.78
CA ASP A 22 -5.38 -7.46 15.75
C ASP A 22 -4.34 -6.40 15.33
N LEU A 23 -4.69 -5.14 15.46
CA LEU A 23 -3.77 -4.03 15.37
C LEU A 23 -2.96 -3.92 16.67
N VAL A 24 -1.64 -3.83 16.57
CA VAL A 24 -0.75 -3.67 17.71
C VAL A 24 0.11 -2.43 17.55
N ILE A 25 0.12 -1.58 18.58
CA ILE A 25 0.92 -0.35 18.62
C ILE A 25 1.80 -0.38 19.86
N GLY A 26 3.12 -0.37 19.66
CA GLY A 26 4.10 -0.16 20.71
C GLY A 26 4.55 1.29 20.73
N ARG A 27 4.60 1.93 21.90
CA ARG A 27 5.14 3.27 22.07
C ARG A 27 6.24 3.26 23.10
N LEU A 28 7.38 3.85 22.75
CA LEU A 28 8.54 4.00 23.61
C LEU A 28 8.82 5.50 23.75
N GLU A 29 8.77 6.01 24.97
CA GLU A 29 9.11 7.39 25.28
C GLU A 29 10.60 7.50 25.60
N GLY A 30 11.25 8.53 25.07
CA GLY A 30 12.63 8.89 25.35
C GLY A 30 12.75 10.35 25.81
N SER A 31 13.97 10.85 25.90
CA SER A 31 14.27 12.21 26.40
C SER A 31 14.35 13.27 25.31
N GLY A 32 14.43 12.89 24.03
CA GLY A 32 14.54 13.79 22.89
C GLY A 32 13.23 14.47 22.50
N SER A 33 13.23 15.15 21.38
CA SER A 33 12.10 15.93 20.88
C SER A 33 11.36 15.29 19.73
N LYS A 34 12.00 14.45 18.92
CA LYS A 34 11.45 13.87 17.70
C LYS A 34 10.55 12.66 17.95
N ARG A 35 9.43 12.68 17.26
CA ARG A 35 8.44 11.60 17.31
C ARG A 35 8.47 10.86 15.97
N VAL A 36 8.77 9.59 16.00
CA VAL A 36 8.92 8.77 14.80
C VAL A 36 7.89 7.65 14.80
N LEU A 37 7.16 7.54 13.70
CA LEU A 37 6.28 6.43 13.42
C LEU A 37 7.02 5.41 12.52
N MET A 38 7.30 4.24 13.07
CA MET A 38 7.67 3.06 12.28
C MET A 38 6.41 2.26 12.02
N ILE A 39 6.15 1.92 10.77
CA ILE A 39 4.94 1.19 10.39
C ILE A 39 5.27 0.02 9.48
N GLY A 40 4.62 -1.10 9.73
CA GLY A 40 4.63 -2.28 8.90
C GLY A 40 3.41 -3.13 9.17
N HIS A 41 3.17 -4.16 8.34
CA HIS A 41 1.98 -4.99 8.43
C HIS A 41 2.27 -6.46 8.79
N THR A 42 1.26 -7.12 9.31
CA THR A 42 1.32 -8.52 9.78
C THR A 42 0.55 -9.49 8.90
N ASP A 43 -0.38 -8.98 8.11
CA ASP A 43 -1.12 -9.73 7.10
C ASP A 43 -0.25 -10.08 5.90
N THR A 44 -0.78 -10.87 5.01
CA THR A 44 -0.18 -11.26 3.74
C THR A 44 -1.29 -11.54 2.75
N VAL A 45 -1.00 -11.48 1.45
CA VAL A 45 -1.95 -11.85 0.38
C VAL A 45 -2.30 -13.35 0.33
N PHE A 46 -1.65 -14.17 1.15
CA PHE A 46 -1.81 -15.62 1.07
C PHE A 46 -2.96 -16.14 1.92
N ASP A 47 -3.66 -17.13 1.40
CA ASP A 47 -4.76 -17.80 2.10
C ASP A 47 -4.30 -18.46 3.41
N THR A 48 -5.23 -18.53 4.37
CA THR A 48 -5.02 -19.24 5.63
C THR A 48 -4.63 -20.70 5.36
N GLY A 49 -3.52 -21.12 5.98
CA GLY A 49 -2.99 -22.47 5.81
C GLY A 49 -1.79 -22.54 4.86
N THR A 50 -1.52 -21.53 4.04
CA THR A 50 -0.37 -21.50 3.12
C THR A 50 0.96 -21.78 3.82
N VAL A 51 1.14 -21.32 5.07
CA VAL A 51 2.36 -21.58 5.85
C VAL A 51 2.57 -23.06 6.17
N ALA A 52 1.51 -23.88 6.21
CA ALA A 52 1.64 -25.31 6.38
C ALA A 52 2.11 -26.01 5.09
N GLU A 53 1.75 -25.47 3.94
CA GLU A 53 2.17 -25.97 2.62
C GLU A 53 3.57 -25.46 2.24
N ARG A 54 3.87 -24.22 2.60
CA ARG A 54 5.13 -23.54 2.35
C ARG A 54 5.72 -23.00 3.66
N PRO A 55 6.22 -23.85 4.56
CA PRO A 55 6.79 -23.41 5.83
C PRO A 55 8.05 -22.58 5.61
N PHE A 56 8.41 -21.78 6.62
CA PHE A 56 9.68 -21.08 6.64
C PHE A 56 10.84 -22.07 6.40
N ALA A 57 11.69 -21.73 5.44
CA ALA A 57 12.88 -22.52 5.09
C ALA A 57 14.03 -21.58 4.72
N THR A 58 15.27 -22.10 4.81
CA THR A 58 16.46 -21.38 4.39
C THR A 58 17.28 -22.24 3.41
N ASP A 59 17.85 -21.56 2.40
CA ASP A 59 18.82 -22.15 1.48
C ASP A 59 19.93 -21.13 1.22
N GLY A 60 21.12 -21.41 1.72
CA GLY A 60 22.24 -20.47 1.74
C GLY A 60 21.85 -19.17 2.46
N ASP A 61 22.04 -18.05 1.78
CA ASP A 61 21.71 -16.71 2.30
C ASP A 61 20.26 -16.30 2.03
N ARG A 62 19.39 -17.22 1.63
CA ARG A 62 17.98 -16.92 1.38
C ARG A 62 17.05 -17.60 2.38
N ALA A 63 16.06 -16.84 2.84
CA ALA A 63 14.92 -17.37 3.55
C ALA A 63 13.68 -17.32 2.64
N PHE A 64 12.82 -18.32 2.74
CA PHE A 64 11.61 -18.51 1.97
C PHE A 64 10.41 -18.71 2.90
N GLY A 65 9.25 -18.31 2.49
CA GLY A 65 7.99 -18.53 3.20
C GLY A 65 7.04 -17.33 3.08
N PRO A 66 5.75 -17.50 3.38
CA PRO A 66 4.75 -16.43 3.29
C PRO A 66 5.07 -15.26 4.22
N GLY A 67 5.19 -14.06 3.66
CA GLY A 67 5.44 -12.83 4.40
C GLY A 67 6.88 -12.68 4.90
N VAL A 68 7.86 -13.46 4.39
CA VAL A 68 9.27 -13.31 4.81
C VAL A 68 9.84 -11.98 4.33
N THR A 69 9.38 -11.47 3.20
CA THR A 69 9.76 -10.18 2.60
C THR A 69 8.67 -9.16 2.80
N ASP A 70 7.44 -9.53 2.52
CA ASP A 70 6.24 -8.70 2.57
C ASP A 70 5.35 -9.13 3.75
N MET A 71 5.47 -8.46 4.95
CA MET A 71 6.67 -7.68 5.29
C MET A 71 7.15 -7.97 6.72
N LYS A 72 6.99 -9.23 7.21
CA LYS A 72 7.38 -9.59 8.59
C LYS A 72 8.86 -9.33 8.89
N GLY A 73 9.69 -9.37 7.85
CA GLY A 73 11.09 -9.02 7.97
C GLY A 73 11.35 -7.57 8.28
N GLY A 74 10.58 -6.69 7.69
CA GLY A 74 10.63 -5.28 8.01
C GLY A 74 10.20 -5.01 9.46
N LEU A 75 9.11 -5.63 9.92
CA LEU A 75 8.69 -5.53 11.32
C LEU A 75 9.82 -5.91 12.29
N LEU A 76 10.49 -7.04 12.03
CA LEU A 76 11.64 -7.47 12.84
C LEU A 76 12.80 -6.47 12.76
N THR A 77 13.05 -5.88 11.58
CA THR A 77 14.06 -4.83 11.42
C THR A 77 13.78 -3.64 12.33
N GLY A 78 12.52 -3.20 12.43
CA GLY A 78 12.10 -2.14 13.35
C GLY A 78 12.37 -2.48 14.82
N PHE A 79 12.00 -3.67 15.27
CA PHE A 79 12.25 -4.11 16.65
C PHE A 79 13.73 -4.16 16.97
N PHE A 80 14.53 -4.81 16.13
CA PHE A 80 15.97 -4.96 16.37
C PHE A 80 16.73 -3.64 16.27
N ALA A 81 16.30 -2.70 15.41
CA ALA A 81 16.91 -1.37 15.35
C ALA A 81 16.78 -0.62 16.68
N VAL A 82 15.59 -0.70 17.32
CA VAL A 82 15.38 -0.09 18.63
C VAL A 82 16.15 -0.83 19.73
N GLU A 83 16.22 -2.17 19.72
CA GLU A 83 17.03 -2.93 20.67
C GLU A 83 18.52 -2.57 20.57
N VAL A 84 19.05 -2.39 19.36
CA VAL A 84 20.43 -1.93 19.14
C VAL A 84 20.67 -0.55 19.75
N LEU A 85 19.74 0.39 19.53
CA LEU A 85 19.82 1.73 20.11
C LEU A 85 19.79 1.71 21.63
N GLN A 86 18.87 0.95 22.23
CA GLN A 86 18.78 0.79 23.68
C GLN A 86 20.06 0.16 24.27
N ALA A 87 20.61 -0.88 23.60
CA ALA A 87 21.86 -1.50 24.02
C ALA A 87 23.06 -0.54 23.92
N ALA A 88 23.03 0.41 22.98
CA ALA A 88 24.01 1.48 22.85
C ALA A 88 23.80 2.65 23.83
N GLY A 89 22.76 2.60 24.66
CA GLY A 89 22.43 3.68 25.61
C GLY A 89 21.84 4.92 24.96
N PHE A 90 21.28 4.81 23.75
CA PHE A 90 20.63 5.92 23.08
C PHE A 90 19.24 6.17 23.64
N GLU A 91 18.99 7.36 24.16
CA GLU A 91 17.73 7.79 24.78
C GLU A 91 17.18 9.09 24.14
N ASP A 92 17.82 9.59 23.10
CA ASP A 92 17.57 10.91 22.52
C ASP A 92 16.38 10.95 21.53
N SER A 93 15.60 9.88 21.41
CA SER A 93 14.30 9.93 20.74
C SER A 93 13.24 10.56 21.67
N GLY A 94 12.34 11.39 21.13
CA GLY A 94 11.18 11.87 21.91
C GLY A 94 10.16 10.75 22.10
N ARG A 95 9.66 10.21 20.97
CA ARG A 95 8.77 9.04 20.96
C ARG A 95 9.07 8.17 19.74
N LEU A 96 9.22 6.88 19.96
CA LEU A 96 9.19 5.89 18.90
C LEU A 96 7.86 5.13 18.96
N THR A 97 7.10 5.15 17.88
CA THR A 97 5.89 4.36 17.73
C THR A 97 6.16 3.24 16.72
N HIS A 98 5.93 1.99 17.12
CA HIS A 98 5.98 0.85 16.21
C HIS A 98 4.56 0.34 15.99
N PHE A 99 4.07 0.51 14.77
CA PHE A 99 2.71 0.21 14.35
C PHE A 99 2.71 -1.07 13.52
N CYS A 100 1.99 -2.09 13.99
CA CYS A 100 1.86 -3.39 13.31
C CYS A 100 0.44 -3.50 12.76
N ASN A 101 0.29 -3.19 11.47
CA ASN A 101 -0.97 -3.14 10.74
C ASN A 101 -1.45 -4.55 10.36
N PRO A 102 -2.70 -4.93 10.59
CA PRO A 102 -3.22 -6.26 10.22
C PRO A 102 -3.98 -6.32 8.90
N ASP A 103 -4.13 -5.24 8.15
CA ASP A 103 -5.00 -5.12 6.97
C ASP A 103 -4.41 -4.27 5.83
N GLU A 104 -3.08 -4.18 5.71
CA GLU A 104 -2.40 -3.41 4.67
C GLU A 104 -2.68 -3.96 3.29
N GLU A 105 -2.62 -5.28 3.11
CA GLU A 105 -2.76 -5.99 1.85
C GLU A 105 -4.13 -5.82 1.18
N ILE A 106 -5.10 -5.34 1.94
CA ILE A 106 -6.43 -4.96 1.44
C ILE A 106 -6.67 -3.44 1.45
N GLY A 107 -5.61 -2.64 1.63
CA GLY A 107 -5.62 -1.17 1.60
C GLY A 107 -5.95 -0.51 2.93
N SER A 108 -5.69 -1.15 4.05
CA SER A 108 -5.85 -0.63 5.42
C SER A 108 -7.26 -0.08 5.72
N PRO A 109 -8.35 -0.76 5.33
CA PRO A 109 -9.70 -0.20 5.48
C PRO A 109 -10.09 0.03 6.94
N TRP A 110 -9.63 -0.80 7.86
CA TRP A 110 -9.91 -0.68 9.29
C TRP A 110 -8.86 0.16 10.02
N SER A 111 -7.57 -0.04 9.74
CA SER A 111 -6.48 0.59 10.46
C SER A 111 -6.19 2.03 10.00
N ARG A 112 -6.65 2.45 8.83
CA ARG A 112 -6.34 3.75 8.20
C ARG A 112 -6.53 4.96 9.11
N GLU A 113 -7.64 5.04 9.82
CA GLU A 113 -7.89 6.18 10.71
C GLU A 113 -6.91 6.22 11.88
N THR A 114 -6.51 5.05 12.39
CA THR A 114 -5.51 4.94 13.44
C THR A 114 -4.11 5.31 12.91
N ILE A 115 -3.78 4.88 11.67
CA ILE A 115 -2.54 5.30 10.98
C ILE A 115 -2.49 6.82 10.85
N LEU A 116 -3.56 7.45 10.38
CA LEU A 116 -3.66 8.91 10.24
C LEU A 116 -3.52 9.61 11.59
N ALA A 117 -4.10 9.07 12.66
CA ALA A 117 -4.00 9.62 14.00
C ALA A 117 -2.57 9.55 14.56
N GLU A 118 -1.86 8.43 14.37
CA GLU A 118 -0.45 8.31 14.80
C GLU A 118 0.47 9.13 13.90
N ALA A 119 0.23 9.17 12.59
CA ALA A 119 0.96 10.01 11.65
C ALA A 119 0.86 11.50 12.03
N GLY A 120 -0.35 11.99 12.36
CA GLY A 120 -0.56 13.37 12.80
C GLY A 120 0.18 13.75 14.10
N ARG A 121 0.74 12.78 14.81
CA ARG A 121 1.55 12.99 16.02
C ARG A 121 3.04 12.77 15.77
N ALA A 122 3.42 12.35 14.56
CA ALA A 122 4.79 12.04 14.19
C ALA A 122 5.43 13.18 13.39
N ASP A 123 6.73 13.35 13.54
CA ASP A 123 7.55 14.28 12.77
C ASP A 123 8.11 13.62 11.50
N ALA A 124 8.20 12.27 11.51
CA ALA A 124 8.58 11.45 10.37
C ALA A 124 7.92 10.06 10.45
N ALA A 125 7.66 9.46 9.29
CA ALA A 125 7.20 8.08 9.16
C ALA A 125 8.23 7.24 8.38
N LEU A 126 8.62 6.11 8.97
CA LEU A 126 9.57 5.15 8.42
C LEU A 126 8.80 3.84 8.18
N VAL A 127 8.53 3.55 6.91
CA VAL A 127 7.73 2.38 6.52
C VAL A 127 8.66 1.22 6.22
N LEU A 128 8.34 0.07 6.76
CA LEU A 128 9.27 -1.05 6.88
C LEU A 128 9.07 -2.11 5.79
N GLU A 129 8.47 -1.71 4.65
CA GLU A 129 8.36 -2.57 3.46
C GLU A 129 9.71 -3.11 3.02
N GLY A 130 9.70 -4.23 2.31
CA GLY A 130 10.91 -4.80 1.73
C GLY A 130 11.66 -3.79 0.86
N ALA A 131 12.99 -3.77 0.98
CA ALA A 131 13.83 -3.01 0.04
C ALA A 131 13.66 -3.55 -1.37
N ARG A 132 13.92 -2.74 -2.38
CA ARG A 132 13.95 -3.21 -3.77
C ARG A 132 15.04 -4.29 -3.92
N GLU A 133 14.90 -5.17 -4.91
CA GLU A 133 15.86 -6.26 -5.15
C GLU A 133 17.32 -5.78 -5.30
N ASN A 134 17.52 -4.56 -5.80
CA ASN A 134 18.84 -3.93 -5.91
C ASN A 134 19.31 -3.24 -4.62
N GLY A 135 18.52 -3.33 -3.55
CA GLY A 135 18.81 -2.72 -2.26
C GLY A 135 18.33 -1.27 -2.09
N ASP A 136 17.72 -0.65 -3.09
CA ASP A 136 17.24 0.72 -2.98
C ASP A 136 16.05 0.83 -2.03
N ILE A 137 15.96 1.97 -1.33
CA ILE A 137 14.80 2.39 -0.54
C ILE A 137 13.77 3.07 -1.44
N VAL A 138 12.58 3.35 -0.92
CA VAL A 138 11.49 3.97 -1.68
C VAL A 138 11.17 5.34 -1.11
N SER A 139 11.29 6.38 -1.95
CA SER A 139 10.97 7.77 -1.60
C SER A 139 9.76 8.32 -2.34
N SER A 140 9.19 7.55 -3.27
CA SER A 140 8.00 7.93 -4.04
C SER A 140 7.19 6.70 -4.43
N ARG A 141 5.87 6.77 -4.28
CA ARG A 141 4.91 5.74 -4.68
C ARG A 141 3.77 6.36 -5.48
N LYS A 142 3.27 5.66 -6.51
CA LYS A 142 2.06 6.13 -7.17
C LYS A 142 0.87 6.07 -6.21
N GLY A 143 -0.02 7.04 -6.36
CA GLY A 143 -1.37 6.92 -5.82
C GLY A 143 -2.16 5.88 -6.60
N VAL A 144 -3.11 5.25 -5.93
CA VAL A 144 -3.99 4.21 -6.47
C VAL A 144 -5.44 4.63 -6.24
N LEU A 145 -6.27 4.54 -7.28
CA LEU A 145 -7.71 4.70 -7.21
C LEU A 145 -8.35 3.47 -7.86
N ASP A 146 -8.93 2.62 -7.03
CA ASP A 146 -9.70 1.47 -7.47
C ASP A 146 -11.16 1.85 -7.59
N VAL A 147 -11.73 1.62 -8.77
CA VAL A 147 -13.11 1.96 -9.08
C VAL A 147 -13.85 0.72 -9.55
N ARG A 148 -14.91 0.34 -8.84
CA ARG A 148 -15.86 -0.68 -9.25
C ARG A 148 -17.13 -0.01 -9.76
N LEU A 149 -17.47 -0.23 -11.03
CA LEU A 149 -18.68 0.28 -11.66
C LEU A 149 -19.69 -0.85 -11.81
N GLU A 150 -20.85 -0.69 -11.23
CA GLU A 150 -22.00 -1.55 -11.47
C GLU A 150 -22.98 -0.88 -12.42
N ILE A 151 -23.26 -1.56 -13.52
CA ILE A 151 -24.11 -1.07 -14.61
C ILE A 151 -25.38 -1.90 -14.61
N GLU A 152 -26.51 -1.23 -14.46
CA GLU A 152 -27.84 -1.83 -14.53
C GLU A 152 -28.58 -1.32 -15.77
N GLY A 153 -29.05 -2.25 -16.56
CA GLY A 153 -29.88 -2.02 -17.75
C GLY A 153 -31.20 -2.73 -17.64
N ARG A 154 -31.65 -3.35 -18.75
CA ARG A 154 -32.92 -4.08 -18.80
C ARG A 154 -32.83 -5.27 -19.74
N ALA A 155 -33.19 -6.46 -19.24
CA ALA A 155 -33.25 -7.66 -20.05
C ALA A 155 -34.39 -7.59 -21.09
N ALA A 156 -34.15 -8.19 -22.26
CA ALA A 156 -35.16 -8.45 -23.31
C ALA A 156 -34.69 -9.62 -24.16
N HIS A 157 -35.61 -10.23 -24.92
CA HIS A 157 -35.24 -11.25 -25.90
C HIS A 157 -34.54 -10.62 -27.09
N ALA A 158 -33.27 -10.94 -27.30
CA ALA A 158 -32.43 -10.24 -28.28
C ALA A 158 -32.89 -10.38 -29.73
N GLY A 159 -33.66 -11.42 -30.08
CA GLY A 159 -34.16 -11.67 -31.41
C GLY A 159 -35.65 -11.34 -31.63
N VAL A 160 -36.40 -11.01 -30.58
CA VAL A 160 -37.86 -10.79 -30.67
C VAL A 160 -38.21 -9.32 -30.42
N GLU A 161 -37.66 -8.74 -29.34
CA GLU A 161 -37.99 -7.37 -28.89
C GLU A 161 -36.74 -6.64 -28.35
N PRO A 162 -35.60 -6.62 -29.09
CA PRO A 162 -34.35 -6.03 -28.62
C PRO A 162 -34.50 -4.55 -28.24
N GLU A 163 -35.40 -3.80 -28.86
CA GLU A 163 -35.67 -2.38 -28.56
C GLU A 163 -36.21 -2.14 -27.15
N ARG A 164 -36.77 -3.14 -26.51
CA ARG A 164 -37.21 -3.09 -25.10
C ARG A 164 -36.06 -3.27 -24.13
N GLY A 165 -34.93 -3.84 -24.58
CA GLY A 165 -33.74 -4.05 -23.79
C GLY A 165 -32.91 -2.78 -23.58
N ARG A 166 -32.05 -2.80 -22.56
CA ARG A 166 -31.01 -1.81 -22.33
C ARG A 166 -29.74 -2.57 -21.96
N SER A 167 -28.79 -2.59 -22.88
CA SER A 167 -27.62 -3.46 -22.71
C SER A 167 -26.58 -2.83 -21.77
N ALA A 168 -26.46 -3.42 -20.58
CA ALA A 168 -25.42 -3.07 -19.64
C ALA A 168 -24.01 -3.41 -20.17
N ILE A 169 -23.87 -4.48 -20.98
CA ILE A 169 -22.57 -4.81 -21.63
C ILE A 169 -22.20 -3.76 -22.68
N LEU A 170 -23.15 -3.23 -23.44
CA LEU A 170 -22.84 -2.17 -24.41
C LEU A 170 -22.39 -0.90 -23.71
N GLU A 171 -23.06 -0.50 -22.64
CA GLU A 171 -22.61 0.63 -21.81
C GLU A 171 -21.23 0.38 -21.23
N ALA A 172 -20.97 -0.81 -20.68
CA ALA A 172 -19.64 -1.21 -20.17
C ALA A 172 -18.55 -1.11 -21.26
N ALA A 173 -18.86 -1.51 -22.49
CA ALA A 173 -17.91 -1.40 -23.60
C ALA A 173 -17.56 0.07 -23.90
N HIS A 174 -18.56 0.98 -23.93
CA HIS A 174 -18.31 2.41 -24.11
C HIS A 174 -17.47 2.98 -22.98
N LYS A 175 -17.79 2.65 -21.71
CA LYS A 175 -16.99 3.05 -20.55
C LYS A 175 -15.56 2.53 -20.64
N THR A 176 -15.38 1.27 -20.99
CA THR A 176 -14.05 0.66 -21.12
C THR A 176 -13.20 1.42 -22.15
N VAL A 177 -13.75 1.72 -23.34
CA VAL A 177 -13.03 2.47 -24.37
C VAL A 177 -12.69 3.89 -23.91
N ALA A 178 -13.64 4.58 -23.27
CA ALA A 178 -13.44 5.94 -22.77
C ALA A 178 -12.41 6.01 -21.64
N LEU A 179 -12.45 5.06 -20.68
CA LEU A 179 -11.49 4.97 -19.58
C LEU A 179 -10.08 4.64 -20.11
N GLN A 180 -9.95 3.67 -20.99
CA GLN A 180 -8.64 3.32 -21.57
C GLN A 180 -8.04 4.47 -22.40
N ALA A 181 -8.87 5.32 -23.01
CA ALA A 181 -8.43 6.50 -23.75
C ALA A 181 -7.82 7.61 -22.85
N LEU A 182 -7.93 7.50 -21.53
CA LEU A 182 -7.24 8.39 -20.59
C LEU A 182 -5.73 8.12 -20.52
N ASN A 183 -5.27 6.92 -20.92
CA ASN A 183 -3.84 6.60 -20.98
C ASN A 183 -3.10 7.55 -21.91
N GLY A 184 -1.95 8.05 -21.45
CA GLY A 184 -1.14 9.02 -22.20
C GLY A 184 -1.61 10.47 -22.08
N ARG A 185 -2.73 10.75 -21.41
CA ARG A 185 -3.20 12.11 -21.19
C ARG A 185 -2.34 12.88 -20.17
N TRP A 186 -1.82 12.18 -19.18
CA TRP A 186 -0.93 12.76 -18.17
C TRP A 186 0.34 11.91 -18.02
N PRO A 187 1.51 12.52 -17.80
CA PRO A 187 2.76 11.79 -17.61
C PRO A 187 2.67 10.80 -16.42
N GLY A 188 3.00 9.55 -16.67
CA GLY A 188 3.08 8.51 -15.64
C GLY A 188 1.76 7.98 -15.10
N VAL A 189 0.62 8.56 -15.50
CA VAL A 189 -0.72 8.05 -15.16
C VAL A 189 -1.05 6.84 -16.00
N THR A 190 -1.58 5.81 -15.34
CA THR A 190 -2.08 4.59 -15.98
C THR A 190 -3.52 4.33 -15.58
N VAL A 191 -4.34 3.91 -16.54
CA VAL A 191 -5.72 3.50 -16.33
C VAL A 191 -5.89 2.12 -16.94
N ASN A 192 -6.35 1.17 -16.15
CA ASN A 192 -6.57 -0.20 -16.59
C ASN A 192 -7.96 -0.68 -16.20
N VAL A 193 -8.78 -1.04 -17.19
CA VAL A 193 -10.02 -1.80 -16.95
C VAL A 193 -9.61 -3.27 -16.91
N GLY A 194 -9.38 -3.78 -15.71
CA GLY A 194 -8.82 -5.12 -15.47
C GLY A 194 -9.87 -6.23 -15.50
N VAL A 195 -11.12 -5.91 -15.11
CA VAL A 195 -12.22 -6.88 -15.06
C VAL A 195 -13.45 -6.32 -15.77
N VAL A 196 -14.07 -7.17 -16.58
CA VAL A 196 -15.40 -6.95 -17.18
C VAL A 196 -16.21 -8.23 -17.01
N HIS A 197 -17.30 -8.17 -16.30
CA HIS A 197 -18.16 -9.33 -16.06
C HIS A 197 -19.62 -8.96 -16.22
N GLY A 198 -20.38 -9.66 -17.10
CA GLY A 198 -21.79 -9.36 -17.32
C GLY A 198 -22.53 -10.29 -18.26
N GLY A 199 -23.85 -10.13 -18.28
CA GLY A 199 -24.75 -10.95 -19.11
C GLY A 199 -24.97 -12.37 -18.54
N THR A 200 -25.89 -13.10 -19.15
CA THR A 200 -26.26 -14.47 -18.74
C THR A 200 -26.30 -15.45 -19.91
N ARG A 201 -26.86 -15.05 -21.05
CA ARG A 201 -27.03 -15.87 -22.25
C ARG A 201 -26.94 -15.00 -23.53
N PRO A 202 -26.44 -15.54 -24.63
CA PRO A 202 -26.28 -14.76 -25.90
C PRO A 202 -27.58 -14.27 -26.52
N ASN A 203 -28.73 -14.89 -26.23
CA ASN A 203 -30.03 -14.49 -26.71
C ASN A 203 -30.83 -13.59 -25.77
N VAL A 204 -30.17 -13.04 -24.73
CA VAL A 204 -30.74 -12.09 -23.74
C VAL A 204 -29.94 -10.81 -23.76
N VAL A 205 -30.58 -9.64 -23.91
CA VAL A 205 -29.96 -8.35 -23.69
C VAL A 205 -29.50 -8.28 -22.25
N ALA A 206 -28.22 -8.01 -22.02
CA ALA A 206 -27.63 -8.04 -20.69
C ALA A 206 -28.16 -6.92 -19.80
N GLU A 207 -28.79 -7.26 -18.69
CA GLU A 207 -29.31 -6.29 -17.72
C GLU A 207 -28.27 -5.87 -16.65
N ARG A 208 -27.14 -6.58 -16.52
CA ARG A 208 -26.08 -6.26 -15.57
C ARG A 208 -24.70 -6.44 -16.17
N CYS A 209 -23.80 -5.54 -15.80
CA CYS A 209 -22.38 -5.66 -16.07
C CYS A 209 -21.59 -4.95 -14.98
N VAL A 210 -20.41 -5.48 -14.66
CA VAL A 210 -19.48 -4.90 -13.69
C VAL A 210 -18.16 -4.61 -14.39
N LEU A 211 -17.56 -3.48 -14.11
CA LEU A 211 -16.18 -3.13 -14.45
C LEU A 211 -15.37 -2.94 -13.18
N GLU A 212 -14.11 -3.38 -13.20
CA GLU A 212 -13.13 -3.02 -12.16
C GLU A 212 -11.94 -2.34 -12.84
N VAL A 213 -11.60 -1.17 -12.31
CA VAL A 213 -10.68 -0.21 -12.92
C VAL A 213 -9.62 0.17 -11.90
N ASP A 214 -8.34 -0.02 -12.26
CA ASP A 214 -7.17 0.46 -11.52
C ASP A 214 -6.66 1.75 -12.19
N VAL A 215 -6.52 2.81 -11.40
CA VAL A 215 -5.95 4.09 -11.84
C VAL A 215 -4.76 4.43 -10.95
N ARG A 216 -3.61 4.66 -11.57
CA ARG A 216 -2.39 5.02 -10.83
C ARG A 216 -1.80 6.33 -11.33
N SER A 217 -1.35 7.15 -10.39
CA SER A 217 -0.74 8.46 -10.70
C SER A 217 0.46 8.74 -9.80
N PRO A 218 1.57 9.28 -10.35
CA PRO A 218 2.75 9.62 -9.56
C PRO A 218 2.61 10.94 -8.78
N GLN A 219 1.62 11.78 -9.10
CA GLN A 219 1.49 13.14 -8.55
C GLN A 219 0.04 13.41 -8.12
N GLU A 220 -0.13 14.14 -7.03
CA GLU A 220 -1.43 14.50 -6.47
C GLU A 220 -2.29 15.30 -7.46
N ALA A 221 -1.67 16.25 -8.17
CA ALA A 221 -2.39 17.06 -9.15
C ALA A 221 -2.99 16.21 -10.28
N THR A 222 -2.19 15.31 -10.87
CA THR A 222 -2.65 14.40 -11.94
C THR A 222 -3.54 13.29 -11.40
N PHE A 223 -3.38 12.87 -10.14
CA PHE A 223 -4.27 11.95 -9.45
C PHE A 223 -5.68 12.53 -9.34
N ALA A 224 -5.80 13.76 -8.85
CA ALA A 224 -7.07 14.45 -8.73
C ALA A 224 -7.73 14.70 -10.10
N GLU A 225 -6.93 15.03 -11.14
CA GLU A 225 -7.46 15.22 -12.50
C GLU A 225 -7.95 13.91 -13.12
N ALA A 226 -7.20 12.82 -12.97
CA ALA A 226 -7.59 11.49 -13.44
C ALA A 226 -8.87 11.02 -12.74
N GLY A 227 -8.96 11.20 -11.43
CA GLY A 227 -10.17 10.88 -10.66
C GLY A 227 -11.41 11.62 -11.18
N ARG A 228 -11.30 12.93 -11.41
CA ARG A 228 -12.40 13.72 -12.02
C ARG A 228 -12.76 13.25 -13.42
N ALA A 229 -11.77 12.86 -14.23
CA ALA A 229 -12.04 12.35 -15.57
C ALA A 229 -12.76 10.98 -15.54
N VAL A 230 -12.38 10.11 -14.62
CA VAL A 230 -13.06 8.82 -14.38
C VAL A 230 -14.50 9.05 -13.93
N GLU A 231 -14.71 9.96 -12.99
CA GLU A 231 -16.03 10.33 -12.49
C GLU A 231 -16.92 10.90 -13.63
N ALA A 232 -16.38 11.78 -14.46
CA ALA A 232 -17.11 12.32 -15.61
C ALA A 232 -17.54 11.22 -16.60
N ILE A 233 -16.63 10.28 -16.92
CA ILE A 233 -16.95 9.14 -17.78
C ILE A 233 -18.00 8.23 -17.11
N THR A 234 -17.92 8.04 -15.78
CA THR A 234 -18.90 7.23 -15.04
C THR A 234 -20.31 7.82 -15.14
N ASN A 235 -20.43 9.13 -15.06
CA ASN A 235 -21.70 9.85 -15.07
C ASN A 235 -22.29 10.10 -16.48
N GLU A 236 -21.50 9.95 -17.54
CA GLU A 236 -21.97 10.06 -18.94
C GLU A 236 -22.52 8.71 -19.42
N HIS A 237 -23.74 8.66 -19.93
CA HIS A 237 -24.39 7.42 -20.41
C HIS A 237 -24.55 7.43 -21.91
N THR A 238 -24.15 6.36 -22.57
CA THR A 238 -24.31 6.15 -24.01
C THR A 238 -25.60 5.35 -24.32
N VAL A 239 -25.91 4.34 -23.50
CA VAL A 239 -27.14 3.57 -23.62
C VAL A 239 -28.24 4.27 -22.81
N PRO A 240 -29.38 4.63 -23.42
CA PRO A 240 -30.48 5.27 -22.68
C PRO A 240 -31.02 4.40 -21.55
N ASP A 241 -31.50 5.03 -20.49
CA ASP A 241 -32.17 4.39 -19.33
C ASP A 241 -31.32 3.30 -18.63
N VAL A 242 -29.99 3.37 -18.69
CA VAL A 242 -29.09 2.58 -17.84
C VAL A 242 -28.78 3.36 -16.56
N THR A 243 -28.43 2.64 -15.52
CA THR A 243 -27.89 3.22 -14.29
C THR A 243 -26.48 2.73 -14.11
N VAL A 244 -25.55 3.65 -13.77
CA VAL A 244 -24.16 3.32 -13.44
C VAL A 244 -23.90 3.80 -12.02
N ARG A 245 -23.40 2.90 -11.17
CA ARG A 245 -23.03 3.23 -9.78
C ARG A 245 -21.56 2.91 -9.58
N SER A 246 -20.84 3.84 -9.00
CA SER A 246 -19.50 3.58 -8.46
C SER A 246 -19.66 3.03 -7.04
N ILE A 247 -19.15 1.83 -6.78
CA ILE A 247 -19.25 1.15 -5.49
C ILE A 247 -17.85 0.88 -4.99
N GLY A 248 -17.55 1.38 -3.77
CA GLY A 248 -16.28 1.13 -3.08
C GLY A 248 -15.09 1.62 -3.89
N ASN A 249 -14.54 2.71 -3.47
CA ASN A 249 -13.30 3.23 -4.05
C ASN A 249 -12.23 3.12 -2.97
N GLY A 250 -11.39 2.07 -3.09
CA GLY A 250 -10.10 2.10 -2.43
C GLY A 250 -9.29 3.23 -3.03
N TRP A 251 -8.65 4.07 -2.22
CA TRP A 251 -7.76 5.08 -2.74
C TRP A 251 -6.57 5.31 -1.80
N HIS A 252 -5.41 5.49 -2.40
CA HIS A 252 -4.20 5.95 -1.73
C HIS A 252 -3.69 7.16 -2.49
N ARG A 253 -3.47 8.27 -1.79
CA ARG A 253 -2.82 9.43 -2.42
C ARG A 253 -1.40 9.08 -2.84
N PRO A 254 -0.83 9.72 -3.86
CA PRO A 254 0.58 9.57 -4.17
C PRO A 254 1.47 9.92 -2.98
N MET A 255 2.50 9.13 -2.75
CA MET A 255 3.64 9.51 -1.94
C MET A 255 4.62 10.25 -2.84
N GLU A 256 4.54 11.56 -2.86
CA GLU A 256 5.49 12.38 -3.60
C GLU A 256 6.77 12.62 -2.79
N LYS A 257 7.93 12.64 -3.47
CA LYS A 257 9.19 12.99 -2.84
C LYS A 257 9.26 14.51 -2.56
N GLY A 258 8.56 14.95 -1.52
CA GLY A 258 8.65 16.32 -1.01
C GLY A 258 9.97 16.62 -0.31
N GLU A 259 10.13 17.87 0.19
CA GLU A 259 11.37 18.29 0.86
C GLU A 259 11.74 17.40 2.05
N GLY A 260 10.78 17.07 2.93
CA GLY A 260 11.02 16.20 4.08
C GLY A 260 11.42 14.78 3.68
N GLY A 261 10.73 14.17 2.70
CA GLY A 261 11.10 12.85 2.16
C GLY A 261 12.49 12.86 1.52
N ALA A 262 12.85 13.94 0.82
CA ALA A 262 14.20 14.11 0.24
C ALA A 262 15.28 14.19 1.32
N LYS A 263 15.04 14.90 2.43
CA LYS A 263 15.96 14.95 3.57
C LYS A 263 16.13 13.57 4.23
N LEU A 264 15.03 12.84 4.43
CA LEU A 264 15.07 11.46 4.97
C LEU A 264 15.89 10.53 4.05
N ALA A 265 15.66 10.58 2.73
CA ALA A 265 16.40 9.78 1.77
C ALA A 265 17.91 10.14 1.73
N ALA A 266 18.23 11.42 1.80
CA ALA A 266 19.62 11.88 1.87
C ALA A 266 20.32 11.41 3.15
N LEU A 267 19.65 11.49 4.30
CA LEU A 267 20.18 10.96 5.56
C LEU A 267 20.38 9.44 5.49
N ALA A 268 19.42 8.69 4.90
CA ALA A 268 19.57 7.25 4.72
C ALA A 268 20.80 6.91 3.86
N THR A 269 21.01 7.64 2.76
CA THR A 269 22.20 7.47 1.89
C THR A 269 23.48 7.76 2.65
N GLN A 270 23.52 8.83 3.45
CA GLN A 270 24.68 9.15 4.27
C GLN A 270 24.98 8.04 5.29
N VAL A 271 23.96 7.58 6.03
CA VAL A 271 24.13 6.49 7.01
C VAL A 271 24.62 5.21 6.34
N ALA A 272 24.07 4.85 5.17
CA ALA A 272 24.51 3.68 4.42
C ALA A 272 25.99 3.78 4.01
N ALA A 273 26.43 4.95 3.51
CA ALA A 273 27.81 5.17 3.15
C ALA A 273 28.77 5.03 4.34
N GLU A 274 28.39 5.51 5.53
CA GLU A 274 29.14 5.33 6.77
C GLU A 274 29.20 3.87 7.23
N LEU A 275 28.14 3.09 6.92
CA LEU A 275 28.07 1.65 7.16
C LEU A 275 28.81 0.82 6.09
N GLY A 276 29.27 1.45 5.03
CA GLY A 276 30.10 0.84 3.98
C GLY A 276 29.34 0.19 2.85
N PHE A 277 28.10 0.60 2.57
CA PHE A 277 27.33 0.14 1.41
C PHE A 277 26.64 1.29 0.66
N ASP A 278 26.44 1.08 -0.64
CA ASP A 278 25.72 2.03 -1.49
C ASP A 278 24.21 1.92 -1.27
N LEU A 279 23.54 3.06 -1.21
CA LEU A 279 22.09 3.16 -1.10
C LEU A 279 21.57 4.28 -1.97
N LYS A 280 20.54 3.98 -2.76
CA LYS A 280 19.78 4.96 -3.54
C LYS A 280 18.31 4.89 -3.16
N ASP A 281 17.58 5.90 -3.56
CA ASP A 281 16.15 5.92 -3.46
C ASP A 281 15.47 5.76 -4.84
N ALA A 282 14.34 5.10 -4.86
CA ALA A 282 13.60 4.78 -6.06
C ALA A 282 12.14 5.25 -5.96
N ALA A 283 11.51 5.40 -7.11
CA ALA A 283 10.07 5.51 -7.25
C ALA A 283 9.47 4.14 -7.62
N THR A 284 8.30 3.80 -7.09
CA THR A 284 7.60 2.56 -7.43
C THR A 284 6.14 2.78 -7.79
N GLY A 285 5.54 1.81 -8.48
CA GLY A 285 4.13 1.83 -8.89
C GLY A 285 3.17 1.26 -7.85
N GLY A 286 3.67 0.50 -6.85
CA GLY A 286 2.86 -0.06 -5.77
C GLY A 286 2.57 0.98 -4.68
N ALA A 287 1.40 0.91 -4.06
CA ALA A 287 1.07 1.67 -2.84
C ALA A 287 1.51 0.90 -1.59
N SER A 288 1.56 1.58 -0.47
CA SER A 288 1.72 1.03 0.88
C SER A 288 1.16 2.02 1.90
N ASP A 289 1.27 1.73 3.18
CA ASP A 289 0.93 2.67 4.25
C ASP A 289 1.78 3.98 4.20
N ALA A 290 2.90 3.98 3.47
CA ALA A 290 3.66 5.21 3.18
C ALA A 290 2.85 6.24 2.40
N ASN A 291 1.93 5.78 1.54
CA ASN A 291 0.99 6.67 0.85
C ASN A 291 0.04 7.35 1.83
N THR A 292 -0.41 6.63 2.85
CA THR A 292 -1.31 7.15 3.88
C THR A 292 -0.60 8.17 4.76
N THR A 293 0.61 7.87 5.25
CA THR A 293 1.39 8.80 6.09
C THR A 293 1.85 10.03 5.32
N SER A 294 2.33 9.86 4.10
CA SER A 294 2.70 10.98 3.21
C SER A 294 1.50 11.84 2.83
N GLY A 295 0.35 11.19 2.53
CA GLY A 295 -0.91 11.90 2.24
C GLY A 295 -1.44 12.72 3.41
N ALA A 296 -1.06 12.38 4.64
CA ALA A 296 -1.30 13.18 5.86
C ALA A 296 -0.32 14.35 6.02
N GLY A 297 0.64 14.53 5.12
CA GLY A 297 1.64 15.59 5.15
C GLY A 297 2.87 15.28 6.01
N VAL A 298 3.05 14.03 6.44
CA VAL A 298 4.21 13.60 7.23
C VAL A 298 5.35 13.20 6.31
N PRO A 299 6.59 13.71 6.50
CA PRO A 299 7.76 13.21 5.81
C PRO A 299 7.87 11.69 5.93
N SER A 300 7.78 10.97 4.82
CA SER A 300 7.75 9.52 4.81
C SER A 300 8.88 8.94 3.97
N LEU A 301 9.45 7.82 4.42
CA LEU A 301 10.44 7.04 3.70
C LEU A 301 10.06 5.56 3.84
N ASP A 302 10.22 4.80 2.77
CA ASP A 302 9.76 3.42 2.70
C ASP A 302 10.84 2.49 2.12
N GLY A 303 10.58 1.17 2.07
CA GLY A 303 11.54 0.18 1.63
C GLY A 303 12.71 0.01 2.60
N LEU A 304 12.47 0.22 3.89
CA LEU A 304 13.51 0.17 4.95
C LEU A 304 13.76 -1.24 5.48
N GLY A 305 12.94 -2.20 5.12
CA GLY A 305 13.13 -3.61 5.43
C GLY A 305 14.29 -4.26 4.68
N PRO A 306 14.54 -5.56 4.92
CA PRO A 306 15.56 -6.33 4.21
C PRO A 306 15.27 -6.49 2.72
N ILE A 307 16.31 -6.81 1.95
CA ILE A 307 16.19 -7.11 0.51
C ILE A 307 15.46 -8.44 0.32
N GLY A 308 14.56 -8.48 -0.65
CA GLY A 308 13.83 -9.67 -1.04
C GLY A 308 13.16 -9.51 -2.39
N GLY A 309 12.32 -10.46 -2.74
CA GLY A 309 11.58 -10.42 -4.01
C GLY A 309 10.59 -11.57 -4.14
N ASP A 310 9.94 -11.61 -5.29
CA ASP A 310 8.80 -12.50 -5.60
C ASP A 310 7.64 -12.30 -4.59
N ASP A 311 7.48 -11.06 -4.13
CA ASP A 311 6.38 -10.61 -3.27
C ASP A 311 5.06 -11.02 -3.91
N HIS A 312 4.07 -11.46 -3.11
CA HIS A 312 2.81 -12.02 -3.58
C HIS A 312 2.95 -13.32 -4.41
N GLY A 313 4.19 -13.79 -4.60
CA GLY A 313 4.51 -14.98 -5.38
C GLY A 313 4.69 -16.26 -4.53
N PRO A 314 4.58 -17.44 -5.15
CA PRO A 314 4.78 -18.69 -4.42
C PRO A 314 6.24 -18.95 -4.02
N ARG A 315 7.18 -18.17 -4.52
CA ARG A 315 8.61 -18.28 -4.25
C ARG A 315 9.16 -17.05 -3.53
N GLU A 316 8.34 -16.37 -2.77
CA GLU A 316 8.74 -15.23 -1.96
C GLU A 316 10.01 -15.56 -1.16
N TRP A 317 11.00 -14.67 -1.24
CA TRP A 317 12.31 -14.87 -0.64
C TRP A 317 12.86 -13.58 -0.04
N ARG A 318 13.74 -13.75 0.96
CA ARG A 318 14.52 -12.68 1.59
C ARG A 318 16.00 -13.01 1.57
N ASP A 319 16.82 -11.98 1.34
CA ASP A 319 18.27 -12.04 1.52
C ASP A 319 18.63 -11.86 3.00
N LEU A 320 19.11 -12.90 3.63
CA LEU A 320 19.51 -12.90 5.04
C LEU A 320 20.76 -12.03 5.28
N SER A 321 21.64 -11.90 4.27
CA SER A 321 22.84 -11.06 4.38
C SER A 321 22.50 -9.57 4.48
N SER A 322 21.33 -9.17 3.98
CA SER A 322 20.85 -7.79 4.05
C SER A 322 20.27 -7.40 5.40
N VAL A 323 19.90 -8.36 6.26
CA VAL A 323 19.15 -8.11 7.50
C VAL A 323 19.94 -7.20 8.45
N VAL A 324 21.19 -7.56 8.77
CA VAL A 324 22.01 -6.75 9.71
C VAL A 324 22.32 -5.36 9.14
N PRO A 325 22.74 -5.19 7.86
CA PRO A 325 22.88 -3.87 7.27
C PRO A 325 21.61 -3.01 7.36
N ARG A 326 20.42 -3.59 7.16
CA ARG A 326 19.13 -2.85 7.23
C ARG A 326 18.75 -2.47 8.66
N ILE A 327 18.97 -3.33 9.63
CA ILE A 327 18.82 -2.99 11.05
C ILE A 327 19.75 -1.83 11.43
N SER A 328 21.02 -1.89 11.00
CA SER A 328 22.00 -0.83 11.26
C SER A 328 21.64 0.48 10.59
N LEU A 329 21.14 0.42 9.34
CA LEU A 329 20.64 1.60 8.62
C LEU A 329 19.48 2.26 9.37
N LEU A 330 18.48 1.49 9.79
CA LEU A 330 17.33 2.01 10.50
C LEU A 330 17.71 2.58 11.87
N ALA A 331 18.58 1.90 12.62
CA ALA A 331 19.11 2.42 13.88
C ALA A 331 19.88 3.74 13.68
N GLY A 332 20.72 3.80 12.64
CA GLY A 332 21.45 5.02 12.26
C GLY A 332 20.54 6.18 11.86
N LEU A 333 19.41 5.89 11.17
CA LEU A 333 18.38 6.89 10.87
C LEU A 333 17.72 7.40 12.17
N LEU A 334 17.20 6.50 12.97
CA LEU A 334 16.49 6.83 14.22
C LEU A 334 17.35 7.69 15.17
N SER A 335 18.68 7.45 15.20
CA SER A 335 19.61 8.19 16.05
C SER A 335 19.92 9.62 15.55
N ARG A 336 19.53 10.01 14.32
CA ARG A 336 19.95 11.27 13.68
C ARG A 336 18.81 12.14 13.17
N LEU A 337 17.57 11.76 13.43
CA LEU A 337 16.39 12.47 12.93
C LEU A 337 16.22 13.89 13.52
N GLU A 338 16.92 14.23 14.59
CA GLU A 338 16.83 15.56 15.20
C GLU A 338 17.27 16.71 14.28
N GLY A 339 18.02 16.41 13.23
CA GLY A 339 18.47 17.39 12.22
C GLY A 339 17.51 17.62 11.04
N ILE A 340 16.32 17.00 11.01
CA ILE A 340 15.40 17.01 9.86
C ILE A 340 14.18 17.90 10.10
#